data_c1f9e73826489e33a3c8495b4e7f10bb
#
_entry.id   c1f9e73826489e33a3c8495b4e7f10bb
#
_cell.length_a   1.000
_cell.length_b   1.000
_cell.length_c   1.000
_cell.angle_alpha   90.00
_cell.angle_beta   90.00
_cell.angle_gamma   90.00
#
_symmetry.space_group_name_H-M   'P 1'
#
loop_
_entity.id
_entity.type
_entity.pdbx_description
1 polymer ?
#
loop_
_entity_poly.entity_id
_entity_poly.type
_entity_poly.pdbx_seq_one_letter_code
_entity_poly.pdbx_strand_id
1 'polypeptide(L)'
;AAGAKGITYSFYTSAGSCKTPEDIQRDISMIKNFEVIRIYDTDCDGLANILKSMGPNQKIFAGIHYPEVVDASVEIIGRAIQEQADGDWSKIDTVSVGNEMVNFGKATPDQLQASINRARELLRGKGYNGPVVTTDTLVAVLNNRDLCHVSDYIAVNSHPYWDGGVPAQQAGPWLQSQLQMLDDVCGRNGKQIFLAETGWPHKGKKFGQHGDPSKDNQLVAVKSIVDTLGPRTILFTTFNDYWKDGGTHDVEKFWGIFEG
;
A
#
# COMPACT_ATOMS: atom_id res chain seq x y z
N ALA A 1 -14.95 6.19 3.43
CA ALA A 1 -13.49 6.01 3.61
C ALA A 1 -13.00 6.45 4.99
N ALA A 2 -13.70 7.37 5.65
CA ALA A 2 -13.39 7.75 7.03
C ALA A 2 -13.41 6.51 7.95
N GLY A 3 -12.37 6.34 8.76
CA GLY A 3 -12.21 5.18 9.65
C GLY A 3 -11.21 4.13 9.14
N ALA A 4 -10.74 4.20 7.90
CA ALA A 4 -9.57 3.44 7.47
C ALA A 4 -8.29 4.04 8.06
N LYS A 5 -7.31 3.18 8.34
CA LYS A 5 -5.99 3.61 8.82
C LYS A 5 -5.30 4.55 7.84
N GLY A 6 -5.34 4.19 6.56
CA GLY A 6 -4.63 4.95 5.54
C GLY A 6 -5.24 4.81 4.15
N ILE A 7 -4.58 5.46 3.21
CA ILE A 7 -4.91 5.42 1.80
C ILE A 7 -3.63 5.47 0.97
N THR A 8 -3.63 4.80 -0.19
CA THR A 8 -2.51 4.86 -1.13
C THR A 8 -2.57 6.13 -1.96
N TYR A 9 -1.42 6.66 -2.31
CA TYR A 9 -1.28 7.86 -3.13
C TYR A 9 -0.20 7.66 -4.19
N SER A 10 -0.50 8.12 -5.41
CA SER A 10 0.42 8.13 -6.55
C SER A 10 0.75 9.57 -6.94
N PHE A 11 2.02 9.89 -7.07
CA PHE A 11 2.50 11.22 -7.45
C PHE A 11 2.83 11.33 -8.95
N TYR A 12 2.17 10.52 -9.79
CA TYR A 12 2.30 10.58 -11.25
C TYR A 12 1.08 11.25 -11.89
N THR A 13 1.32 12.04 -12.95
CA THR A 13 0.26 12.60 -13.79
C THR A 13 -0.38 11.53 -14.66
N SER A 14 -1.48 11.85 -15.34
CA SER A 14 -2.12 10.95 -16.30
C SER A 14 -1.19 10.49 -17.42
N ALA A 15 -0.17 11.27 -17.75
CA ALA A 15 0.85 10.94 -18.75
C ALA A 15 2.02 10.12 -18.19
N GLY A 16 2.03 9.83 -16.87
CA GLY A 16 3.10 9.09 -16.22
C GLY A 16 4.32 9.93 -15.82
N SER A 17 4.24 11.25 -15.95
CA SER A 17 5.27 12.16 -15.45
C SER A 17 5.05 12.53 -13.98
N CYS A 18 6.04 13.14 -13.34
CA CYS A 18 5.93 13.57 -11.95
C CYS A 18 4.92 14.71 -11.79
N LYS A 19 4.06 14.62 -10.78
CA LYS A 19 3.20 15.75 -10.36
C LYS A 19 4.07 16.87 -9.79
N THR A 20 3.60 18.11 -9.95
CA THR A 20 4.27 19.28 -9.35
C THR A 20 4.09 19.29 -7.84
N PRO A 21 4.96 20.00 -7.08
CA PRO A 21 4.76 20.19 -5.64
C PRO A 21 3.38 20.75 -5.28
N GLU A 22 2.85 21.67 -6.11
CA GLU A 22 1.54 22.28 -5.92
C GLU A 22 0.40 21.29 -6.13
N ASP A 23 0.50 20.41 -7.12
CA ASP A 23 -0.46 19.33 -7.35
C ASP A 23 -0.49 18.37 -6.17
N ILE A 24 0.70 17.97 -5.67
CA ILE A 24 0.81 17.09 -4.50
C ILE A 24 0.21 17.76 -3.26
N GLN A 25 0.49 19.04 -3.04
CA GLN A 25 -0.09 19.79 -1.91
C GLN A 25 -1.62 19.79 -1.95
N ARG A 26 -2.21 20.05 -3.11
CA ARG A 26 -3.66 20.02 -3.30
C ARG A 26 -4.21 18.63 -3.00
N ASP A 27 -3.61 17.59 -3.57
CA ASP A 27 -4.05 16.21 -3.41
C ASP A 27 -3.99 15.76 -1.94
N ILE A 28 -2.88 16.02 -1.27
CA ILE A 28 -2.69 15.66 0.14
C ILE A 28 -3.67 16.41 1.04
N SER A 29 -4.07 17.63 0.68
CA SER A 29 -5.08 18.39 1.44
C SER A 29 -6.42 17.67 1.51
N MET A 30 -6.74 16.85 0.52
CA MET A 30 -8.00 16.09 0.44
C MET A 30 -8.01 14.83 1.31
N ILE A 31 -6.84 14.34 1.71
CA ILE A 31 -6.70 13.08 2.45
C ILE A 31 -6.15 13.26 3.87
N LYS A 32 -6.28 14.46 4.44
CA LYS A 32 -5.79 14.78 5.79
C LYS A 32 -6.44 13.98 6.93
N ASN A 33 -7.59 13.37 6.64
CA ASN A 33 -8.32 12.54 7.62
C ASN A 33 -7.75 11.11 7.75
N PHE A 34 -6.81 10.71 6.88
CA PHE A 34 -6.13 9.43 6.97
C PHE A 34 -4.86 9.57 7.80
N GLU A 35 -4.64 8.65 8.72
CA GLU A 35 -3.43 8.64 9.56
C GLU A 35 -2.18 8.29 8.76
N VAL A 36 -2.31 7.38 7.77
CA VAL A 36 -1.20 6.87 6.97
C VAL A 36 -1.43 7.14 5.48
N ILE A 37 -0.40 7.66 4.82
CA ILE A 37 -0.32 7.79 3.37
C ILE A 37 0.68 6.76 2.87
N ARG A 38 0.23 5.82 2.03
CA ARG A 38 1.13 4.83 1.43
C ARG A 38 1.58 5.28 0.05
N ILE A 39 2.89 5.23 -0.18
CA ILE A 39 3.53 5.45 -1.48
C ILE A 39 4.36 4.21 -1.86
N TYR A 40 4.64 4.05 -3.16
CA TYR A 40 5.23 2.83 -3.70
C TYR A 40 6.69 2.94 -4.09
N ASP A 41 7.20 4.17 -4.29
CA ASP A 41 8.58 4.39 -4.71
C ASP A 41 9.13 5.71 -4.17
N THR A 42 10.43 5.93 -4.41
CA THR A 42 11.19 7.09 -3.90
C THR A 42 11.52 8.12 -4.98
N ASP A 43 10.97 7.98 -6.18
CA ASP A 43 11.19 8.89 -7.30
C ASP A 43 10.35 10.17 -7.21
N CYS A 44 10.51 11.06 -8.19
CA CYS A 44 9.71 12.28 -8.37
C CYS A 44 9.75 13.29 -7.20
N ASP A 45 10.71 13.22 -6.32
CA ASP A 45 10.70 13.99 -5.05
C ASP A 45 9.38 13.82 -4.27
N GLY A 46 8.68 12.70 -4.53
CA GLY A 46 7.34 12.45 -4.03
C GLY A 46 7.28 12.45 -2.51
N LEU A 47 8.20 11.75 -1.85
CA LEU A 47 8.27 11.71 -0.39
C LEU A 47 8.51 13.11 0.21
N ALA A 48 9.47 13.86 -0.34
CA ALA A 48 9.77 15.22 0.13
C ALA A 48 8.56 16.15 -0.02
N ASN A 49 7.87 16.09 -1.15
CA ASN A 49 6.69 16.92 -1.41
C ASN A 49 5.50 16.53 -0.52
N ILE A 50 5.32 15.25 -0.22
CA ILE A 50 4.29 14.80 0.72
C ILE A 50 4.60 15.28 2.14
N LEU A 51 5.85 15.14 2.59
CA LEU A 51 6.29 15.63 3.91
C LEU A 51 6.00 17.12 4.11
N LYS A 52 6.18 17.95 3.07
CA LYS A 52 5.85 19.39 3.11
C LYS A 52 4.36 19.66 3.26
N SER A 53 3.51 18.75 2.78
CA SER A 53 2.08 18.98 2.59
C SER A 53 1.20 18.27 3.61
N MET A 54 1.72 17.21 4.25
CA MET A 54 0.95 16.37 5.18
C MET A 54 0.63 17.07 6.49
N GLY A 55 -0.40 16.60 7.15
CA GLY A 55 -0.78 17.07 8.48
C GLY A 55 0.18 16.58 9.58
N PRO A 56 0.17 17.23 10.76
CA PRO A 56 1.13 16.92 11.84
C PRO A 56 1.01 15.50 12.40
N ASN A 57 -0.16 14.90 12.31
CA ASN A 57 -0.44 13.55 12.83
C ASN A 57 -0.40 12.47 11.75
N GLN A 58 -0.12 12.84 10.51
CA GLN A 58 0.02 11.87 9.43
C GLN A 58 1.41 11.26 9.40
N LYS A 59 1.48 10.03 8.92
CA LYS A 59 2.72 9.28 8.71
C LYS A 59 2.74 8.67 7.32
N ILE A 60 3.90 8.31 6.85
CA ILE A 60 4.10 7.73 5.52
C ILE A 60 4.49 6.27 5.64
N PHE A 61 3.75 5.40 4.95
CA PHE A 61 4.16 4.05 4.64
C PHE A 61 4.95 4.13 3.34
N ALA A 62 6.28 4.16 3.47
CA ALA A 62 7.19 4.45 2.36
C ALA A 62 7.55 3.17 1.61
N GLY A 63 7.39 3.19 0.28
CA GLY A 63 7.77 2.09 -0.59
C GLY A 63 9.15 2.26 -1.20
N ILE A 64 9.89 1.17 -1.30
CA ILE A 64 11.08 1.00 -2.14
C ILE A 64 10.68 -0.02 -3.21
N HIS A 65 10.38 0.46 -4.41
CA HIS A 65 9.77 -0.39 -5.45
C HIS A 65 10.71 -1.51 -5.92
N TYR A 66 11.99 -1.18 -6.08
CA TYR A 66 13.01 -2.10 -6.57
C TYR A 66 13.94 -2.54 -5.44
N PRO A 67 13.84 -3.80 -4.96
CA PRO A 67 14.68 -4.30 -3.86
C PRO A 67 16.19 -4.21 -4.13
N GLU A 68 16.60 -4.26 -5.40
CA GLU A 68 18.00 -4.19 -5.82
C GLU A 68 18.64 -2.80 -5.68
N VAL A 69 17.82 -1.74 -5.53
CA VAL A 69 18.33 -0.36 -5.34
C VAL A 69 18.07 0.20 -3.95
N VAL A 70 17.99 -0.67 -2.95
CA VAL A 70 17.73 -0.30 -1.55
C VAL A 70 18.67 0.80 -1.05
N ASP A 71 19.97 0.71 -1.35
CA ASP A 71 20.95 1.68 -0.87
C ASP A 71 20.62 3.11 -1.35
N ALA A 72 20.37 3.28 -2.65
CA ALA A 72 19.99 4.57 -3.22
C ALA A 72 18.65 5.07 -2.69
N SER A 73 17.66 4.17 -2.56
CA SER A 73 16.34 4.53 -2.07
C SER A 73 16.35 4.98 -0.60
N VAL A 74 17.12 4.32 0.25
CA VAL A 74 17.28 4.71 1.66
C VAL A 74 17.96 6.08 1.78
N GLU A 75 18.94 6.39 0.91
CA GLU A 75 19.56 7.73 0.86
C GLU A 75 18.53 8.82 0.50
N ILE A 76 17.64 8.55 -0.45
CA ILE A 76 16.57 9.48 -0.83
C ILE A 76 15.60 9.70 0.34
N ILE A 77 15.16 8.63 1.01
CA ILE A 77 14.28 8.73 2.18
C ILE A 77 14.95 9.54 3.29
N GLY A 78 16.21 9.23 3.60
CA GLY A 78 16.96 9.92 4.64
C GLY A 78 17.14 11.41 4.37
N ARG A 79 17.44 11.77 3.13
CA ARG A 79 17.54 13.18 2.71
C ARG A 79 16.21 13.89 2.86
N ALA A 80 15.11 13.30 2.41
CA ALA A 80 13.79 13.89 2.52
C ALA A 80 13.41 14.13 4.00
N ILE A 81 13.65 13.18 4.87
CA ILE A 81 13.42 13.33 6.32
C ILE A 81 14.27 14.43 6.92
N GLN A 82 15.57 14.51 6.55
CA GLN A 82 16.47 15.54 7.06
C GLN A 82 16.05 16.93 6.60
N GLU A 83 15.73 17.10 5.32
CA GLU A 83 15.43 18.40 4.73
C GLU A 83 14.02 18.90 5.03
N GLN A 84 13.03 18.01 5.10
CA GLN A 84 11.61 18.37 5.21
C GLN A 84 10.99 18.11 6.59
N ALA A 85 11.65 17.36 7.46
CA ALA A 85 11.14 16.99 8.78
C ALA A 85 12.19 17.14 9.89
N ASP A 86 13.26 17.89 9.66
CA ASP A 86 14.34 18.13 10.64
C ASP A 86 14.88 16.84 11.28
N GLY A 87 14.95 15.76 10.51
CA GLY A 87 15.42 14.46 10.97
C GLY A 87 14.40 13.67 11.81
N ASP A 88 13.15 14.08 11.84
CA ASP A 88 12.07 13.40 12.60
C ASP A 88 11.57 12.16 11.87
N TRP A 89 12.19 11.03 12.15
CA TRP A 89 11.81 9.73 11.59
C TRP A 89 10.45 9.21 12.07
N SER A 90 9.82 9.83 13.07
CA SER A 90 8.47 9.46 13.48
C SER A 90 7.41 9.73 12.40
N LYS A 91 7.76 10.50 11.36
CA LYS A 91 6.94 10.71 10.18
C LYS A 91 6.84 9.47 9.28
N ILE A 92 7.70 8.48 9.44
CA ILE A 92 7.65 7.21 8.73
C ILE A 92 6.99 6.15 9.60
N ASP A 93 5.86 5.61 9.13
CA ASP A 93 5.14 4.49 9.76
C ASP A 93 5.85 3.16 9.51
N THR A 94 6.19 2.90 8.26
CA THR A 94 6.78 1.65 7.78
C THR A 94 7.63 1.95 6.55
N VAL A 95 8.69 1.17 6.35
CA VAL A 95 9.39 1.08 5.07
C VAL A 95 9.14 -0.30 4.48
N SER A 96 8.58 -0.34 3.26
CA SER A 96 8.27 -1.58 2.55
C SER A 96 9.20 -1.76 1.36
N VAL A 97 9.94 -2.85 1.36
CA VAL A 97 10.93 -3.20 0.33
C VAL A 97 10.30 -4.15 -0.67
N GLY A 98 10.05 -3.66 -1.88
CA GLY A 98 9.32 -4.38 -2.92
C GLY A 98 7.81 -4.37 -2.71
N ASN A 99 7.09 -4.60 -3.79
CA ASN A 99 5.63 -4.78 -3.78
C ASN A 99 5.27 -5.90 -4.75
N GLU A 100 4.63 -6.95 -4.23
CA GLU A 100 4.15 -8.11 -4.99
C GLU A 100 5.24 -8.84 -5.79
N MET A 101 6.46 -8.82 -5.29
CA MET A 101 7.63 -9.35 -5.99
C MET A 101 7.58 -10.88 -6.13
N VAL A 102 7.11 -11.59 -5.11
CA VAL A 102 6.96 -13.05 -5.18
C VAL A 102 5.75 -13.42 -6.03
N ASN A 103 4.65 -12.67 -5.89
CA ASN A 103 3.45 -12.90 -6.71
C ASN A 103 3.75 -12.85 -8.21
N PHE A 104 4.61 -11.92 -8.65
CA PHE A 104 4.99 -11.77 -10.06
C PHE A 104 6.26 -12.53 -10.45
N GLY A 105 6.80 -13.36 -9.56
CA GLY A 105 8.02 -14.16 -9.85
C GLY A 105 9.28 -13.31 -10.02
N LYS A 106 9.33 -12.10 -9.50
CA LYS A 106 10.45 -11.16 -9.64
C LYS A 106 11.51 -11.32 -8.56
N ALA A 107 11.16 -11.90 -7.42
CA ALA A 107 12.08 -12.18 -6.33
C ALA A 107 11.63 -13.41 -5.54
N THR A 108 12.57 -14.07 -4.90
CA THR A 108 12.31 -15.14 -3.92
C THR A 108 12.21 -14.54 -2.51
N PRO A 109 11.58 -15.25 -1.54
CA PRO A 109 11.60 -14.83 -0.14
C PRO A 109 13.01 -14.59 0.40
N ASP A 110 13.99 -15.43 0.05
CA ASP A 110 15.39 -15.27 0.49
C ASP A 110 16.03 -13.99 -0.05
N GLN A 111 15.77 -13.65 -1.32
CA GLN A 111 16.25 -12.41 -1.93
C GLN A 111 15.64 -11.18 -1.22
N LEU A 112 14.35 -11.24 -0.90
CA LEU A 112 13.67 -10.17 -0.16
C LEU A 112 14.18 -10.07 1.27
N GLN A 113 14.46 -11.18 1.94
CA GLN A 113 15.06 -11.18 3.27
C GLN A 113 16.42 -10.44 3.27
N ALA A 114 17.25 -10.70 2.28
CA ALA A 114 18.54 -10.01 2.13
C ALA A 114 18.35 -8.50 1.92
N SER A 115 17.43 -8.10 1.05
CA SER A 115 17.13 -6.69 0.78
C SER A 115 16.53 -5.98 2.01
N ILE A 116 15.65 -6.65 2.74
CA ILE A 116 15.07 -6.14 4.01
C ILE A 116 16.16 -5.95 5.06
N ASN A 117 17.05 -6.92 5.22
CA ASN A 117 18.15 -6.83 6.17
C ASN A 117 19.07 -5.65 5.83
N ARG A 118 19.38 -5.47 4.55
CA ARG A 118 20.18 -4.32 4.07
C ARG A 118 19.49 -2.98 4.34
N ALA A 119 18.21 -2.89 4.00
CA ALA A 119 17.41 -1.69 4.26
C ALA A 119 17.38 -1.37 5.76
N ARG A 120 17.15 -2.37 6.59
CA ARG A 120 17.10 -2.21 8.05
C ARG A 120 18.43 -1.69 8.60
N GLU A 121 19.55 -2.28 8.19
CA GLU A 121 20.89 -1.83 8.58
C GLU A 121 21.09 -0.33 8.26
N LEU A 122 20.83 0.07 7.02
CA LEU A 122 21.01 1.44 6.57
C LEU A 122 20.07 2.41 7.29
N LEU A 123 18.80 2.04 7.44
CA LEU A 123 17.79 2.85 8.10
C LEU A 123 18.09 3.03 9.60
N ARG A 124 18.52 1.99 10.29
CA ARG A 124 18.96 2.06 11.70
C ARG A 124 20.13 3.02 11.86
N GLY A 125 21.09 2.97 10.94
CA GLY A 125 22.22 3.90 10.89
C GLY A 125 21.83 5.37 10.72
N LYS A 126 20.67 5.64 10.13
CA LYS A 126 20.13 7.00 9.95
C LYS A 126 19.17 7.43 11.07
N GLY A 127 18.81 6.55 11.98
CA GLY A 127 17.94 6.85 13.11
C GLY A 127 16.49 6.35 12.98
N TYR A 128 16.14 5.65 11.91
CA TYR A 128 14.84 5.00 11.81
C TYR A 128 14.83 3.65 12.51
N ASN A 129 14.00 3.48 13.53
CA ASN A 129 13.88 2.25 14.31
C ASN A 129 12.53 1.55 14.16
N GLY A 130 11.73 2.00 13.20
CA GLY A 130 10.41 1.45 12.91
C GLY A 130 10.45 0.17 12.08
N PRO A 131 9.26 -0.35 11.70
CA PRO A 131 9.14 -1.58 10.93
C PRO A 131 9.75 -1.49 9.53
N VAL A 132 10.39 -2.57 9.12
CA VAL A 132 10.82 -2.82 7.74
C VAL A 132 10.17 -4.12 7.27
N VAL A 133 9.42 -4.03 6.19
CA VAL A 133 8.61 -5.15 5.68
C VAL A 133 8.83 -5.32 4.17
N THR A 134 8.35 -6.41 3.61
CA THR A 134 7.93 -6.48 2.21
C THR A 134 6.41 -6.62 2.16
N THR A 135 5.78 -6.13 1.11
CA THR A 135 4.35 -6.28 0.89
C THR A 135 4.12 -7.18 -0.31
N ASP A 136 3.30 -8.20 -0.15
CA ASP A 136 2.94 -9.07 -1.26
C ASP A 136 1.43 -9.37 -1.24
N THR A 137 0.93 -10.05 -2.26
CA THR A 137 -0.47 -10.48 -2.24
C THR A 137 -0.69 -11.48 -1.12
N LEU A 138 -1.87 -11.48 -0.55
CA LEU A 138 -2.27 -12.46 0.47
C LEU A 138 -2.09 -13.89 -0.06
N VAL A 139 -2.45 -14.12 -1.32
CA VAL A 139 -2.29 -15.43 -1.98
C VAL A 139 -0.82 -15.83 -2.10
N ALA A 140 0.08 -14.89 -2.41
CA ALA A 140 1.51 -15.19 -2.47
C ALA A 140 2.05 -15.64 -1.12
N VAL A 141 1.63 -15.00 -0.03
CA VAL A 141 2.05 -15.40 1.34
C VAL A 141 1.47 -16.76 1.71
N LEU A 142 0.20 -17.03 1.38
CA LEU A 142 -0.41 -18.36 1.60
C LEU A 142 0.37 -19.49 0.90
N ASN A 143 0.88 -19.22 -0.30
CA ASN A 143 1.60 -20.19 -1.11
C ASN A 143 3.11 -20.25 -0.84
N ASN A 144 3.66 -19.26 -0.14
CA ASN A 144 5.09 -19.13 0.15
C ASN A 144 5.27 -18.77 1.63
N ARG A 145 5.21 -19.77 2.50
CA ARG A 145 5.21 -19.59 3.96
C ARG A 145 6.44 -18.86 4.51
N ASP A 146 7.56 -18.91 3.78
CA ASP A 146 8.77 -18.16 4.16
C ASP A 146 8.49 -16.66 4.25
N LEU A 147 7.52 -16.13 3.46
CA LEU A 147 7.09 -14.74 3.57
C LEU A 147 6.46 -14.38 4.93
N CYS A 148 6.00 -15.36 5.70
CA CYS A 148 5.53 -15.12 7.07
C CYS A 148 6.63 -14.60 8.00
N HIS A 149 7.90 -14.80 7.65
CA HIS A 149 9.05 -14.59 8.55
C HIS A 149 9.98 -13.45 8.15
N VAL A 150 9.92 -12.98 6.90
CA VAL A 150 10.89 -12.01 6.37
C VAL A 150 10.67 -10.58 6.86
N SER A 151 9.46 -10.22 7.23
CA SER A 151 9.04 -8.86 7.59
C SER A 151 8.82 -8.71 9.10
N ASP A 152 8.92 -7.48 9.61
CA ASP A 152 8.68 -7.18 11.03
C ASP A 152 7.20 -7.39 11.41
N TYR A 153 6.28 -7.16 10.49
CA TYR A 153 4.89 -7.63 10.54
C TYR A 153 4.48 -8.11 9.14
N ILE A 154 3.36 -8.81 9.02
CA ILE A 154 2.91 -9.36 7.74
C ILE A 154 2.02 -8.34 7.03
N ALA A 155 2.56 -7.71 5.98
CA ALA A 155 1.85 -6.73 5.15
C ALA A 155 1.36 -7.39 3.87
N VAL A 156 0.05 -7.34 3.62
CA VAL A 156 -0.56 -8.00 2.46
C VAL A 156 -1.49 -7.08 1.69
N ASN A 157 -1.53 -7.30 0.38
CA ASN A 157 -2.52 -6.73 -0.53
C ASN A 157 -3.58 -7.80 -0.82
N SER A 158 -4.86 -7.43 -0.77
CA SER A 158 -5.96 -8.32 -1.13
C SER A 158 -7.17 -7.53 -1.57
N HIS A 159 -7.71 -7.87 -2.74
CA HIS A 159 -8.85 -7.18 -3.33
C HIS A 159 -10.01 -8.16 -3.57
N PRO A 160 -11.16 -8.00 -2.90
CA PRO A 160 -12.33 -8.88 -3.07
C PRO A 160 -12.83 -8.97 -4.50
N TYR A 161 -12.68 -7.90 -5.29
CA TYR A 161 -13.02 -7.89 -6.72
C TYR A 161 -12.34 -9.04 -7.48
N TRP A 162 -11.05 -9.31 -7.19
CA TRP A 162 -10.27 -10.34 -7.88
C TRP A 162 -10.57 -11.77 -7.40
N ASP A 163 -11.38 -11.95 -6.38
CA ASP A 163 -11.96 -13.27 -6.06
C ASP A 163 -13.06 -13.64 -7.07
N GLY A 164 -13.86 -12.66 -7.47
CA GLY A 164 -14.94 -12.83 -8.44
C GLY A 164 -16.21 -13.46 -7.88
N GLY A 165 -16.15 -14.09 -6.73
CA GLY A 165 -17.30 -14.71 -6.05
C GLY A 165 -17.85 -13.89 -4.89
N VAL A 166 -17.27 -12.73 -4.59
CA VAL A 166 -17.59 -11.90 -3.43
C VAL A 166 -18.43 -10.69 -3.86
N PRO A 167 -19.70 -10.58 -3.42
CA PRO A 167 -20.47 -9.35 -3.61
C PRO A 167 -19.84 -8.18 -2.84
N ALA A 168 -19.99 -6.96 -3.36
CA ALA A 168 -19.40 -5.75 -2.79
C ALA A 168 -19.71 -5.57 -1.29
N GLN A 169 -20.96 -5.84 -0.87
CA GLN A 169 -21.38 -5.73 0.53
C GLN A 169 -20.72 -6.75 1.47
N GLN A 170 -20.13 -7.81 0.93
CA GLN A 170 -19.43 -8.85 1.69
C GLN A 170 -17.90 -8.66 1.67
N ALA A 171 -17.40 -7.57 1.10
CA ALA A 171 -15.96 -7.30 0.97
C ALA A 171 -15.22 -7.35 2.33
N GLY A 172 -15.74 -6.68 3.34
CA GLY A 172 -15.15 -6.66 4.69
C GLY A 172 -15.10 -8.03 5.36
N PRO A 173 -16.23 -8.74 5.53
CA PRO A 173 -16.25 -10.09 6.11
C PRO A 173 -15.39 -11.09 5.35
N TRP A 174 -15.36 -11.03 4.02
CA TRP A 174 -14.49 -11.88 3.21
C TRP A 174 -13.01 -11.63 3.52
N LEU A 175 -12.59 -10.36 3.53
CA LEU A 175 -11.21 -10.00 3.87
C LEU A 175 -10.83 -10.44 5.27
N GLN A 176 -11.73 -10.31 6.23
CA GLN A 176 -11.50 -10.78 7.60
C GLN A 176 -11.23 -12.28 7.63
N SER A 177 -12.00 -13.09 6.88
CA SER A 177 -11.77 -14.52 6.77
C SER A 177 -10.45 -14.86 6.10
N GLN A 178 -10.03 -14.08 5.09
CA GLN A 178 -8.73 -14.24 4.44
C GLN A 178 -7.56 -13.96 5.40
N LEU A 179 -7.65 -12.90 6.20
CA LEU A 179 -6.63 -12.59 7.21
C LEU A 179 -6.56 -13.66 8.29
N GLN A 180 -7.69 -14.23 8.69
CA GLN A 180 -7.72 -15.35 9.63
C GLN A 180 -7.05 -16.60 9.05
N MET A 181 -7.33 -16.92 7.79
CA MET A 181 -6.66 -18.02 7.09
C MET A 181 -5.15 -17.82 7.04
N LEU A 182 -4.71 -16.58 6.75
CA LEU A 182 -3.28 -16.24 6.73
C LEU A 182 -2.64 -16.41 8.10
N ASP A 183 -3.29 -15.98 9.17
CA ASP A 183 -2.82 -16.17 10.54
C ASP A 183 -2.65 -17.65 10.88
N ASP A 184 -3.61 -18.48 10.50
CA ASP A 184 -3.53 -19.93 10.69
C ASP A 184 -2.37 -20.56 9.90
N VAL A 185 -2.15 -20.12 8.64
CA VAL A 185 -1.06 -20.62 7.79
C VAL A 185 0.32 -20.19 8.29
N CYS A 186 0.45 -18.96 8.76
CA CYS A 186 1.71 -18.45 9.32
C CYS A 186 2.00 -19.00 10.74
N GLY A 187 1.13 -19.87 11.28
CA GLY A 187 1.37 -20.55 12.54
C GLY A 187 1.25 -19.65 13.76
N ARG A 188 0.49 -18.56 13.66
CA ARG A 188 0.26 -17.61 14.76
C ARG A 188 1.57 -17.21 15.44
N ASN A 189 2.54 -16.81 14.63
CA ASN A 189 3.90 -16.47 15.07
C ASN A 189 4.01 -15.18 15.91
N GLY A 190 2.88 -14.62 16.34
CA GLY A 190 2.80 -13.39 17.12
C GLY A 190 2.97 -12.11 16.32
N LYS A 191 3.24 -12.20 15.02
CA LYS A 191 3.30 -11.03 14.15
C LYS A 191 1.89 -10.56 13.79
N GLN A 192 1.70 -9.24 13.78
CA GLN A 192 0.47 -8.64 13.29
C GLN A 192 0.36 -8.86 11.78
N ILE A 193 -0.87 -9.01 11.31
CA ILE A 193 -1.22 -9.01 9.90
C ILE A 193 -1.91 -7.69 9.59
N PHE A 194 -1.39 -6.98 8.60
CA PHE A 194 -1.89 -5.68 8.19
C PHE A 194 -2.28 -5.70 6.72
N LEU A 195 -3.49 -5.23 6.44
CA LEU A 195 -4.01 -5.13 5.08
C LEU A 195 -3.50 -3.82 4.45
N ALA A 196 -2.38 -3.93 3.74
CA ALA A 196 -1.66 -2.79 3.20
C ALA A 196 -2.29 -2.22 1.93
N GLU A 197 -3.19 -2.98 1.29
CA GLU A 197 -3.89 -2.54 0.09
C GLU A 197 -5.17 -3.32 -0.11
N THR A 198 -6.29 -2.62 -0.21
CA THR A 198 -7.58 -3.17 -0.63
C THR A 198 -8.49 -2.08 -1.17
N GLY A 199 -9.42 -2.44 -2.02
CA GLY A 199 -10.38 -1.53 -2.62
C GLY A 199 -11.33 -2.24 -3.57
N TRP A 200 -12.03 -1.45 -4.38
CA TRP A 200 -12.95 -1.93 -5.41
C TRP A 200 -12.93 -0.97 -6.58
N PRO A 201 -12.81 -1.46 -7.85
CA PRO A 201 -12.81 -0.57 -9.00
C PRO A 201 -14.22 -0.04 -9.29
N HIS A 202 -14.30 1.19 -9.81
CA HIS A 202 -15.61 1.79 -10.14
C HIS A 202 -15.94 1.75 -11.62
N LYS A 203 -15.04 1.25 -12.46
CA LYS A 203 -15.24 1.13 -13.92
C LYS A 203 -14.36 0.01 -14.47
N GLY A 204 -14.80 -0.60 -15.56
CA GLY A 204 -14.11 -1.68 -16.23
C GLY A 204 -15.01 -2.89 -16.45
N LYS A 205 -14.40 -4.05 -16.69
CA LYS A 205 -15.12 -5.28 -16.95
C LYS A 205 -15.41 -6.05 -15.66
N LYS A 206 -16.52 -6.76 -15.66
CA LYS A 206 -16.88 -7.66 -14.57
C LYS A 206 -15.89 -8.81 -14.47
N PHE A 207 -15.51 -9.17 -13.25
CA PHE A 207 -14.68 -10.34 -12.95
C PHE A 207 -15.51 -11.37 -12.17
N GLY A 208 -15.59 -12.59 -12.69
CA GLY A 208 -16.38 -13.65 -12.07
C GLY A 208 -17.86 -13.33 -11.99
N GLN A 209 -18.53 -13.88 -11.00
CA GLN A 209 -19.98 -13.73 -10.82
C GLN A 209 -20.36 -12.39 -10.17
N HIS A 210 -19.55 -11.89 -9.26
CA HIS A 210 -19.89 -10.75 -8.38
C HIS A 210 -18.90 -9.57 -8.45
N GLY A 211 -17.75 -9.72 -9.10
CA GLY A 211 -16.79 -8.62 -9.27
C GLY A 211 -17.25 -7.60 -10.30
N ASP A 212 -18.25 -6.80 -9.97
CA ASP A 212 -18.91 -5.85 -10.86
C ASP A 212 -18.44 -4.41 -10.54
N PRO A 213 -17.61 -3.78 -11.42
CA PRO A 213 -17.12 -2.43 -11.20
C PRO A 213 -18.22 -1.40 -11.39
N SER A 214 -18.47 -0.63 -10.34
CA SER A 214 -19.37 0.53 -10.40
C SER A 214 -19.10 1.45 -9.21
N LYS A 215 -19.49 2.72 -9.30
CA LYS A 215 -19.40 3.66 -8.18
C LYS A 215 -20.20 3.17 -6.97
N ASP A 216 -21.40 2.65 -7.19
CA ASP A 216 -22.24 2.13 -6.11
C ASP A 216 -21.56 0.94 -5.40
N ASN A 217 -21.05 -0.01 -6.17
CA ASN A 217 -20.33 -1.16 -5.59
C ASN A 217 -19.02 -0.73 -4.91
N GLN A 218 -18.29 0.24 -5.45
CA GLN A 218 -17.11 0.79 -4.78
C GLN A 218 -17.47 1.37 -3.41
N LEU A 219 -18.50 2.21 -3.32
CA LEU A 219 -18.96 2.79 -2.06
C LEU A 219 -19.37 1.73 -1.05
N VAL A 220 -20.15 0.74 -1.50
CA VAL A 220 -20.62 -0.37 -0.65
C VAL A 220 -19.44 -1.22 -0.18
N ALA A 221 -18.52 -1.59 -1.06
CA ALA A 221 -17.36 -2.39 -0.71
C ALA A 221 -16.44 -1.66 0.27
N VAL A 222 -16.13 -0.39 0.00
CA VAL A 222 -15.28 0.43 0.88
C VAL A 222 -15.92 0.57 2.26
N LYS A 223 -17.23 0.81 2.33
CA LYS A 223 -17.94 0.86 3.61
C LYS A 223 -17.84 -0.47 4.37
N SER A 224 -18.09 -1.59 3.70
CA SER A 224 -17.98 -2.93 4.29
C SER A 224 -16.57 -3.20 4.84
N ILE A 225 -15.55 -2.82 4.08
CA ILE A 225 -14.13 -2.97 4.48
C ILE A 225 -13.83 -2.13 5.72
N VAL A 226 -14.21 -0.85 5.71
CA VAL A 226 -13.95 0.07 6.82
C VAL A 226 -14.67 -0.34 8.09
N ASP A 227 -15.94 -0.73 7.98
CA ASP A 227 -16.75 -1.18 9.12
C ASP A 227 -16.17 -2.43 9.79
N THR A 228 -15.50 -3.29 9.01
CA THR A 228 -14.93 -4.57 9.50
C THR A 228 -13.48 -4.45 9.94
N LEU A 229 -12.65 -3.76 9.14
CA LEU A 229 -11.18 -3.81 9.26
C LEU A 229 -10.51 -2.42 9.24
N GLY A 230 -11.27 -1.33 9.32
CA GLY A 230 -10.76 0.03 9.11
C GLY A 230 -9.41 0.34 9.76
N PRO A 231 -9.22 0.12 11.09
CA PRO A 231 -7.96 0.39 11.78
C PRO A 231 -6.76 -0.42 11.31
N ARG A 232 -6.98 -1.48 10.54
CA ARG A 232 -5.96 -2.40 10.03
C ARG A 232 -5.80 -2.33 8.51
N THR A 233 -6.31 -1.26 7.89
CA THR A 233 -6.49 -1.21 6.43
C THR A 233 -5.95 0.08 5.82
N ILE A 234 -5.21 -0.05 4.73
CA ILE A 234 -4.91 1.03 3.78
C ILE A 234 -5.78 0.81 2.55
N LEU A 235 -6.59 1.81 2.21
CA LEU A 235 -7.46 1.76 1.04
C LEU A 235 -6.68 2.04 -0.25
N PHE A 236 -7.02 1.36 -1.32
CA PHE A 236 -6.51 1.56 -2.66
C PHE A 236 -7.63 2.15 -3.54
N THR A 237 -7.57 3.36 -4.02
CA THR A 237 -6.52 4.37 -3.98
C THR A 237 -7.17 5.76 -3.94
N THR A 238 -6.39 6.84 -3.74
CA THR A 238 -6.94 8.20 -3.67
C THR A 238 -7.60 8.62 -4.97
N PHE A 239 -6.84 8.65 -6.07
CA PHE A 239 -7.31 9.05 -7.40
C PHE A 239 -7.09 7.95 -8.43
N ASN A 240 -7.75 8.05 -9.58
CA ASN A 240 -7.52 7.17 -10.71
C ASN A 240 -6.08 7.29 -11.22
N ASP A 241 -5.51 6.16 -11.60
CA ASP A 241 -4.14 6.06 -12.13
C ASP A 241 -4.18 5.92 -13.67
N TYR A 242 -4.51 7.01 -14.38
CA TYR A 242 -4.64 6.99 -15.83
C TYR A 242 -3.33 6.68 -16.58
N TRP A 243 -2.18 6.78 -15.90
CA TRP A 243 -0.88 6.44 -16.45
C TRP A 243 -0.66 4.92 -16.57
N LYS A 244 -1.46 4.11 -15.88
CA LYS A 244 -1.36 2.65 -15.94
C LYS A 244 -1.95 2.08 -17.24
N ASP A 245 -1.49 0.89 -17.61
CA ASP A 245 -2.21 0.03 -18.54
C ASP A 245 -3.55 -0.39 -17.93
N GLY A 246 -4.57 -0.61 -18.77
CA GLY A 246 -5.91 -0.98 -18.30
C GLY A 246 -6.00 -2.39 -17.70
N GLY A 247 -4.99 -3.23 -17.97
CA GLY A 247 -5.00 -4.63 -17.59
C GLY A 247 -6.03 -5.46 -18.37
N THR A 248 -6.16 -6.73 -17.99
CA THR A 248 -7.05 -7.68 -18.69
C THR A 248 -8.54 -7.36 -18.58
N HIS A 249 -8.93 -6.61 -17.53
CA HIS A 249 -10.35 -6.27 -17.25
C HIS A 249 -10.62 -4.77 -17.32
N ASP A 250 -9.69 -3.98 -17.85
CA ASP A 250 -9.82 -2.52 -17.99
C ASP A 250 -10.14 -1.81 -16.67
N VAL A 251 -9.71 -2.35 -15.53
CA VAL A 251 -9.99 -1.80 -14.20
C VAL A 251 -8.81 -1.04 -13.58
N GLU A 252 -7.57 -1.29 -14.02
CA GLU A 252 -6.37 -0.83 -13.32
C GLU A 252 -6.28 0.69 -13.17
N LYS A 253 -6.95 1.43 -14.03
CA LYS A 253 -7.01 2.90 -13.99
C LYS A 253 -8.07 3.44 -13.04
N PHE A 254 -9.02 2.61 -12.59
CA PHE A 254 -10.31 3.09 -12.05
C PHE A 254 -10.57 2.66 -10.60
N TRP A 255 -9.56 2.72 -9.76
CA TRP A 255 -9.66 2.42 -8.33
C TRP A 255 -9.79 3.66 -7.45
N GLY A 256 -9.75 4.86 -8.02
CA GLY A 256 -9.82 6.13 -7.30
C GLY A 256 -11.11 6.28 -6.51
N ILE A 257 -10.99 6.60 -5.22
CA ILE A 257 -12.14 6.77 -4.33
C ILE A 257 -12.69 8.20 -4.42
N PHE A 258 -11.82 9.17 -4.64
CA PHE A 258 -12.17 10.60 -4.71
C PHE A 258 -12.46 11.10 -6.13
N GLU A 259 -12.54 10.19 -7.09
CA GLU A 259 -12.97 10.52 -8.45
C GLU A 259 -14.49 10.64 -8.53
N GLY A 260 -14.95 11.75 -9.08
CA GLY A 260 -16.37 12.03 -9.29
C GLY A 260 -16.94 11.36 -10.54
#